data_e18ab4e462a0777417cfdb1f6c5f02f8
#
_entry.id   e18ab4e462a0777417cfdb1f6c5f02f8
#
_cell.length_a   1.000
_cell.length_b   1.000
_cell.length_c   1.000
_cell.angle_alpha   90.00
_cell.angle_beta   90.00
_cell.angle_gamma   90.00
#
_symmetry.space_group_name_H-M   'P 1'
#
loop_
_entity.id
_entity.type
_entity.pdbx_description
1 polymer ?
#
loop_
_entity_poly.entity_id
_entity_poly.type
_entity_poly.pdbx_seq_one_letter_code
_entity_poly.pdbx_strand_id
1 'polypeptide(L)'
;MSQPDFLWGVTDSSLSAEGVAPTADWSRWERDGRVPTSGDGAGFAIDHADDLRLTATLGFTDVRITVEWARLEPRPGVVDTDALDQAREVLAAAVEAGLRPWVTLVHGTLPGWFADDERGFAEPTSRSNWWARHVDRTAEALEDLAAGWVPIEDPIGSAVRGHLLGIRPPGRTDPEAARVAVEGALEATFEAWRLLQSGDAPVMGVFGAPSVFAATPEGATGENQVRSQAGQQALDLARDQALHWEQVLWDPWLRALSDGEMAWPWRSPVDRPELADAFDLVGVVVDHPVAVDGDG
;
A
#
# COMPACT_ATOMS: atom_id res chain seq x y z
N MET A 1 -19.72 27.22 7.27
CA MET A 1 -18.93 25.97 7.23
C MET A 1 -17.50 26.39 7.53
N SER A 2 -16.95 26.05 8.70
CA SER A 2 -15.51 26.21 8.95
C SER A 2 -14.77 25.33 7.95
N GLN A 3 -13.73 25.87 7.29
CA GLN A 3 -12.82 25.02 6.54
C GLN A 3 -12.32 23.92 7.51
N PRO A 4 -12.30 22.65 7.09
CA PRO A 4 -11.64 21.64 7.90
C PRO A 4 -10.18 22.06 8.08
N ASP A 5 -9.73 22.01 9.32
CA ASP A 5 -8.33 22.31 9.63
C ASP A 5 -7.45 21.38 8.78
N PHE A 6 -6.42 21.94 8.13
CA PHE A 6 -5.48 21.14 7.35
C PHE A 6 -4.73 20.20 8.28
N LEU A 7 -4.68 18.89 7.94
CA LEU A 7 -4.01 17.89 8.73
C LEU A 7 -2.54 17.80 8.31
N TRP A 8 -1.64 18.06 9.24
CA TRP A 8 -0.21 17.87 9.06
C TRP A 8 0.21 16.60 9.77
N GLY A 9 0.75 15.63 9.04
CA GLY A 9 1.13 14.34 9.59
C GLY A 9 2.43 13.80 9.04
N VAL A 10 2.95 12.81 9.72
CA VAL A 10 4.07 11.97 9.29
C VAL A 10 3.63 10.54 9.19
N THR A 11 4.32 9.77 8.37
CA THR A 11 4.08 8.34 8.18
C THR A 11 5.37 7.59 7.92
N ASP A 12 5.41 6.33 8.32
CA ASP A 12 6.43 5.39 7.90
C ASP A 12 5.86 3.97 7.82
N SER A 13 6.58 3.06 7.15
CA SER A 13 6.27 1.64 7.20
C SER A 13 6.87 1.01 8.45
N SER A 14 6.27 -0.07 8.95
CA SER A 14 6.87 -0.85 10.05
C SER A 14 8.28 -1.33 9.70
N LEU A 15 8.51 -1.70 8.45
CA LEU A 15 9.83 -2.12 7.96
C LEU A 15 10.91 -1.04 8.15
N SER A 16 10.60 0.22 7.82
CA SER A 16 11.55 1.33 7.99
C SER A 16 11.65 1.79 9.44
N ALA A 17 10.52 1.83 10.15
CA ALA A 17 10.45 2.35 11.51
C ALA A 17 11.00 1.36 12.55
N GLU A 18 10.66 0.08 12.43
CA GLU A 18 10.90 -0.96 13.44
C GLU A 18 11.80 -2.11 12.97
N GLY A 19 12.15 -2.11 11.68
CA GLY A 19 12.79 -3.25 11.04
C GLY A 19 11.82 -4.39 10.70
N VAL A 20 12.31 -5.39 9.99
CA VAL A 20 11.49 -6.47 9.46
C VAL A 20 10.91 -7.35 10.58
N ALA A 21 9.62 -7.66 10.50
CA ALA A 21 9.03 -8.70 11.33
C ALA A 21 9.60 -10.07 10.93
N PRO A 22 10.01 -10.93 11.89
CA PRO A 22 10.70 -12.20 11.60
C PRO A 22 9.91 -13.15 10.69
N THR A 23 8.58 -13.06 10.72
CA THR A 23 7.66 -13.91 9.95
C THR A 23 7.10 -13.24 8.70
N ALA A 24 7.49 -11.98 8.42
CA ALA A 24 7.11 -11.29 7.19
C ALA A 24 7.79 -11.94 5.95
N ASP A 25 7.14 -11.82 4.81
CA ASP A 25 7.65 -12.23 3.49
C ASP A 25 9.00 -11.56 3.16
N TRP A 26 9.17 -10.29 3.55
CA TRP A 26 10.41 -9.53 3.39
C TRP A 26 11.59 -10.13 4.16
N SER A 27 11.35 -10.78 5.30
CA SER A 27 12.42 -11.37 6.12
C SER A 27 13.20 -12.45 5.39
N ARG A 28 12.56 -13.16 4.45
CA ARG A 28 13.25 -14.12 3.59
C ARG A 28 14.21 -13.42 2.64
N TRP A 29 13.81 -12.30 2.06
CA TRP A 29 14.64 -11.51 1.15
C TRP A 29 15.92 -11.00 1.82
N GLU A 30 15.82 -10.55 3.06
CA GLU A 30 16.98 -10.17 3.86
C GLU A 30 17.91 -11.38 4.13
N ARG A 31 17.32 -12.50 4.57
CA ARG A 31 18.10 -13.73 4.82
C ARG A 31 18.80 -14.26 3.57
N ASP A 32 18.19 -14.12 2.42
CA ASP A 32 18.73 -14.56 1.13
C ASP A 32 19.71 -13.54 0.54
N GLY A 33 19.94 -12.41 1.20
CA GLY A 33 20.82 -11.33 0.75
C GLY A 33 20.34 -10.60 -0.50
N ARG A 34 19.04 -10.67 -0.81
CA ARG A 34 18.44 -9.97 -1.95
C ARG A 34 18.27 -8.47 -1.68
N VAL A 35 18.15 -8.09 -0.43
CA VAL A 35 18.05 -6.70 0.05
C VAL A 35 18.93 -6.53 1.28
N PRO A 36 19.36 -5.31 1.61
CA PRO A 36 20.03 -5.01 2.88
C PRO A 36 19.15 -5.38 4.08
N THR A 37 19.77 -5.74 5.20
CA THR A 37 19.06 -5.97 6.46
C THR A 37 18.53 -4.65 7.01
N SER A 38 17.26 -4.63 7.44
CA SER A 38 16.62 -3.47 8.07
C SER A 38 17.06 -3.25 9.53
N GLY A 39 17.60 -4.29 10.19
CA GLY A 39 17.94 -4.22 11.61
C GLY A 39 16.75 -3.83 12.46
N ASP A 40 16.94 -2.82 13.32
CA ASP A 40 15.87 -2.24 14.17
C ASP A 40 15.17 -1.05 13.49
N GLY A 41 15.32 -0.92 12.16
CA GLY A 41 14.78 0.22 11.42
C GLY A 41 15.34 1.54 11.92
N ALA A 42 14.44 2.51 12.18
CA ALA A 42 14.78 3.77 12.82
C ALA A 42 14.79 3.70 14.35
N GLY A 43 14.57 2.52 14.96
CA GLY A 43 14.50 2.33 16.41
C GLY A 43 13.14 2.61 17.03
N PHE A 44 12.12 2.88 16.22
CA PHE A 44 10.80 3.30 16.68
C PHE A 44 10.12 2.30 17.62
N ALA A 45 10.39 1.00 17.49
CA ALA A 45 9.87 0.00 18.43
C ALA A 45 10.25 0.27 19.92
N ILE A 46 11.38 0.95 20.13
CA ILE A 46 11.89 1.29 21.48
C ILE A 46 11.63 2.75 21.79
N ASP A 47 11.92 3.64 20.86
CA ASP A 47 11.99 5.09 21.10
C ASP A 47 10.68 5.84 20.74
N HIS A 48 9.60 5.10 20.37
CA HIS A 48 8.34 5.66 19.86
C HIS A 48 7.76 6.80 20.73
N ALA A 49 7.84 6.69 22.05
CA ALA A 49 7.28 7.72 22.93
C ALA A 49 8.04 9.06 22.82
N ASP A 50 9.35 9.02 22.64
CA ASP A 50 10.18 10.21 22.45
C ASP A 50 10.01 10.78 21.04
N ASP A 51 9.95 9.92 20.02
CA ASP A 51 9.75 10.30 18.62
C ASP A 51 8.37 10.95 18.41
N LEU A 52 7.32 10.40 19.01
CA LEU A 52 5.98 10.95 18.93
C LEU A 52 5.88 12.32 19.63
N ARG A 53 6.51 12.48 20.79
CA ARG A 53 6.60 13.79 21.45
C ARG A 53 7.37 14.81 20.62
N LEU A 54 8.48 14.40 20.00
CA LEU A 54 9.22 15.24 19.07
C LEU A 54 8.37 15.65 17.88
N THR A 55 7.65 14.70 17.26
CA THR A 55 6.73 14.93 16.15
C THR A 55 5.68 16.00 16.48
N ALA A 56 5.04 15.89 17.64
CA ALA A 56 4.09 16.89 18.13
C ALA A 56 4.75 18.26 18.37
N THR A 57 5.97 18.28 18.91
CA THR A 57 6.74 19.53 19.15
C THR A 57 7.08 20.25 17.84
N LEU A 58 7.24 19.52 16.74
CA LEU A 58 7.47 20.06 15.39
C LEU A 58 6.20 20.63 14.75
N GLY A 59 5.04 20.51 15.42
CA GLY A 59 3.77 21.08 14.98
C GLY A 59 2.92 20.16 14.12
N PHE A 60 3.27 18.88 13.99
CA PHE A 60 2.40 17.89 13.39
C PHE A 60 1.18 17.61 14.26
N THR A 61 0.06 17.31 13.63
CA THR A 61 -1.22 17.02 14.29
C THR A 61 -1.63 15.57 14.17
N ASP A 62 -1.06 14.87 13.19
CA ASP A 62 -1.41 13.51 12.84
C ASP A 62 -0.17 12.64 12.68
N VAL A 63 -0.32 11.37 12.95
CA VAL A 63 0.71 10.37 12.67
C VAL A 63 0.02 9.13 12.08
N ARG A 64 0.58 8.57 11.02
CA ARG A 64 0.09 7.32 10.46
C ARG A 64 1.07 6.22 10.81
N ILE A 65 0.61 5.25 11.56
CA ILE A 65 1.38 4.14 12.14
C ILE A 65 0.96 2.84 11.46
N THR A 66 1.91 2.09 10.95
CA THR A 66 1.66 0.76 10.41
C THR A 66 1.70 -0.26 11.54
N VAL A 67 0.58 -0.94 11.76
CA VAL A 67 0.50 -2.08 12.67
C VAL A 67 0.80 -3.36 11.89
N GLU A 68 2.01 -3.88 12.08
CA GLU A 68 2.56 -4.95 11.25
C GLU A 68 1.83 -6.28 11.46
N TRP A 69 1.07 -6.73 10.45
CA TRP A 69 0.30 -7.98 10.52
C TRP A 69 1.17 -9.20 10.84
N ALA A 70 2.37 -9.28 10.28
CA ALA A 70 3.28 -10.39 10.53
C ALA A 70 3.76 -10.47 11.99
N ARG A 71 3.73 -9.35 12.75
CA ARG A 71 3.98 -9.35 14.19
C ARG A 71 2.74 -9.80 14.96
N LEU A 72 1.56 -9.26 14.60
CA LEU A 72 0.30 -9.59 15.28
C LEU A 72 -0.12 -11.04 15.07
N GLU A 73 0.15 -11.62 13.91
CA GLU A 73 -0.25 -12.98 13.56
C GLU A 73 0.92 -13.73 12.89
N PRO A 74 1.91 -14.14 13.67
CA PRO A 74 3.13 -14.78 13.15
C PRO A 74 2.87 -16.16 12.50
N ARG A 75 1.72 -16.78 12.77
CA ARG A 75 1.23 -18.02 12.17
C ARG A 75 -0.27 -17.96 11.98
N PRO A 76 -0.84 -18.69 11.03
CA PRO A 76 -2.28 -18.67 10.76
C PRO A 76 -3.12 -18.89 12.04
N GLY A 77 -3.97 -17.94 12.39
CA GLY A 77 -4.85 -18.00 13.54
C GLY A 77 -4.19 -17.84 14.92
N VAL A 78 -2.89 -17.63 14.99
CA VAL A 78 -2.14 -17.45 16.24
C VAL A 78 -1.82 -15.97 16.46
N VAL A 79 -2.56 -15.35 17.35
CA VAL A 79 -2.36 -13.95 17.72
C VAL A 79 -1.23 -13.85 18.75
N ASP A 80 -0.30 -12.93 18.51
CA ASP A 80 0.71 -12.53 19.47
C ASP A 80 0.14 -11.36 20.30
N THR A 81 -0.21 -11.65 21.56
CA THR A 81 -0.80 -10.67 22.47
C THR A 81 0.20 -9.60 22.88
N ASP A 82 1.48 -9.94 23.00
CA ASP A 82 2.51 -8.96 23.38
C ASP A 82 2.72 -7.94 22.24
N ALA A 83 2.68 -8.41 20.98
CA ALA A 83 2.73 -7.53 19.81
C ALA A 83 1.49 -6.62 19.71
N LEU A 84 0.31 -7.12 20.10
CA LEU A 84 -0.91 -6.34 20.13
C LEU A 84 -0.86 -5.29 21.23
N ASP A 85 -0.39 -5.66 22.42
CA ASP A 85 -0.21 -4.72 23.56
C ASP A 85 0.80 -3.62 23.19
N GLN A 86 1.91 -3.98 22.52
CA GLN A 86 2.89 -3.01 22.00
C GLN A 86 2.24 -2.03 21.01
N ALA A 87 1.41 -2.52 20.08
CA ALA A 87 0.70 -1.64 19.14
C ALA A 87 -0.23 -0.66 19.88
N ARG A 88 -0.93 -1.11 20.91
CA ARG A 88 -1.75 -0.24 21.76
C ARG A 88 -0.91 0.79 22.51
N GLU A 89 0.24 0.41 23.05
CA GLU A 89 1.16 1.34 23.74
C GLU A 89 1.64 2.46 22.79
N VAL A 90 2.00 2.11 21.55
CA VAL A 90 2.43 3.08 20.54
C VAL A 90 1.30 4.07 20.19
N LEU A 91 0.08 3.58 19.98
CA LEU A 91 -1.07 4.44 19.69
C LEU A 91 -1.44 5.33 20.89
N ALA A 92 -1.41 4.77 22.10
CA ALA A 92 -1.65 5.53 23.33
C ALA A 92 -0.61 6.64 23.53
N ALA A 93 0.67 6.36 23.25
CA ALA A 93 1.73 7.36 23.29
C ALA A 93 1.52 8.50 22.27
N ALA A 94 0.99 8.18 21.07
CA ALA A 94 0.63 9.21 20.10
C ALA A 94 -0.50 10.11 20.61
N VAL A 95 -1.55 9.52 21.18
CA VAL A 95 -2.66 10.27 21.81
C VAL A 95 -2.17 11.13 22.98
N GLU A 96 -1.32 10.59 23.84
CA GLU A 96 -0.71 11.32 24.96
C GLU A 96 0.14 12.50 24.49
N ALA A 97 0.85 12.35 23.38
CA ALA A 97 1.61 13.42 22.75
C ALA A 97 0.72 14.49 22.07
N GLY A 98 -0.59 14.28 21.99
CA GLY A 98 -1.54 15.18 21.33
C GLY A 98 -1.66 14.97 19.83
N LEU A 99 -1.16 13.86 19.30
CA LEU A 99 -1.29 13.47 17.90
C LEU A 99 -2.55 12.61 17.68
N ARG A 100 -3.08 12.61 16.46
CA ARG A 100 -4.15 11.72 16.04
C ARG A 100 -3.54 10.53 15.30
N PRO A 101 -3.55 9.32 15.87
CA PRO A 101 -2.97 8.15 15.21
C PRO A 101 -3.92 7.55 14.16
N TRP A 102 -3.48 7.50 12.92
CA TRP A 102 -4.09 6.75 11.83
C TRP A 102 -3.43 5.38 11.75
N VAL A 103 -4.22 4.33 11.71
CA VAL A 103 -3.71 2.96 11.68
C VAL A 103 -3.69 2.44 10.25
N THR A 104 -2.52 2.07 9.75
CA THR A 104 -2.34 1.36 8.48
C THR A 104 -2.25 -0.14 8.75
N LEU A 105 -3.11 -0.94 8.12
CA LEU A 105 -3.14 -2.40 8.32
C LEU A 105 -2.10 -3.13 7.47
N VAL A 106 -1.80 -2.63 6.27
CA VAL A 106 -0.75 -3.18 5.39
C VAL A 106 0.01 -2.07 4.71
N HIS A 107 1.35 -2.09 4.85
CA HIS A 107 2.26 -1.17 4.16
C HIS A 107 3.48 -1.92 3.61
N GLY A 108 3.28 -2.62 2.52
CA GLY A 108 4.34 -3.21 1.71
C GLY A 108 4.90 -4.55 2.18
N THR A 109 4.58 -5.02 3.38
CA THR A 109 4.96 -6.33 3.92
C THR A 109 3.71 -7.13 4.30
N LEU A 110 3.80 -8.45 4.21
CA LEU A 110 2.73 -9.38 4.57
C LEU A 110 3.30 -10.52 5.42
N PRO A 111 2.49 -11.18 6.25
CA PRO A 111 2.90 -12.44 6.85
C PRO A 111 3.31 -13.43 5.77
N GLY A 112 4.48 -14.05 5.90
CA GLY A 112 5.00 -14.98 4.90
C GLY A 112 4.04 -16.16 4.65
N TRP A 113 3.38 -16.66 5.69
CA TRP A 113 2.37 -17.71 5.55
C TRP A 113 1.16 -17.25 4.71
N PHE A 114 0.72 -15.97 4.85
CA PHE A 114 -0.38 -15.43 4.05
C PHE A 114 0.06 -15.19 2.60
N ALA A 115 1.21 -14.59 2.39
CA ALA A 115 1.72 -14.26 1.06
C ALA A 115 2.06 -15.51 0.21
N ASP A 116 2.68 -16.53 0.83
CA ASP A 116 3.19 -17.69 0.11
C ASP A 116 2.20 -18.87 0.16
N ASP A 117 1.81 -19.32 1.37
CA ASP A 117 1.03 -20.54 1.55
C ASP A 117 -0.45 -20.33 1.17
N GLU A 118 -1.01 -19.18 1.54
CA GLU A 118 -2.40 -18.80 1.28
C GLU A 118 -2.56 -17.97 -0.01
N ARG A 119 -1.47 -17.74 -0.78
CA ARG A 119 -1.44 -16.99 -2.04
C ARG A 119 -1.86 -15.52 -1.91
N GLY A 120 -1.83 -14.95 -0.71
CA GLY A 120 -2.07 -13.55 -0.43
C GLY A 120 -3.42 -13.03 -0.90
N PHE A 121 -3.44 -11.78 -1.32
CA PHE A 121 -4.64 -11.12 -1.84
C PHE A 121 -5.11 -11.66 -3.19
N ALA A 122 -4.27 -12.38 -3.93
CA ALA A 122 -4.63 -12.99 -5.20
C ALA A 122 -5.72 -14.07 -5.05
N GLU A 123 -5.83 -14.69 -3.86
CA GLU A 123 -6.79 -15.77 -3.59
C GLU A 123 -8.03 -15.23 -2.86
N PRO A 124 -9.24 -15.29 -3.46
CA PRO A 124 -10.47 -14.79 -2.84
C PRO A 124 -10.79 -15.43 -1.47
N THR A 125 -10.49 -16.72 -1.31
CA THR A 125 -10.73 -17.44 -0.05
C THR A 125 -9.82 -16.92 1.07
N SER A 126 -8.58 -16.57 0.73
CA SER A 126 -7.63 -16.00 1.70
C SER A 126 -8.05 -14.60 2.13
N ARG A 127 -8.57 -13.79 1.21
CA ARG A 127 -9.13 -12.47 1.56
C ARG A 127 -10.32 -12.62 2.49
N SER A 128 -11.32 -13.43 2.14
CA SER A 128 -12.55 -13.59 2.94
C SER A 128 -12.32 -14.24 4.30
N ASN A 129 -11.29 -15.06 4.46
CA ASN A 129 -10.99 -15.75 5.71
C ASN A 129 -9.93 -15.04 6.55
N TRP A 130 -8.73 -14.85 6.01
CA TRP A 130 -7.60 -14.37 6.79
C TRP A 130 -7.54 -12.85 6.87
N TRP A 131 -7.67 -12.19 5.72
CA TRP A 131 -7.63 -10.74 5.66
C TRP A 131 -8.83 -10.12 6.42
N ALA A 132 -10.05 -10.58 6.15
CA ALA A 132 -11.22 -10.07 6.84
C ALA A 132 -11.10 -10.22 8.36
N ARG A 133 -10.62 -11.38 8.85
CA ARG A 133 -10.41 -11.61 10.28
C ARG A 133 -9.30 -10.76 10.89
N HIS A 134 -8.25 -10.48 10.11
CA HIS A 134 -7.21 -9.56 10.56
C HIS A 134 -7.76 -8.15 10.71
N VAL A 135 -8.51 -7.66 9.72
CA VAL A 135 -9.17 -6.34 9.76
C VAL A 135 -10.07 -6.23 10.99
N ASP A 136 -11.02 -7.15 11.15
CA ASP A 136 -11.98 -7.14 12.28
C ASP A 136 -11.28 -7.16 13.63
N ARG A 137 -10.31 -8.07 13.82
CA ARG A 137 -9.58 -8.20 15.07
C ARG A 137 -8.75 -6.96 15.40
N THR A 138 -8.07 -6.39 14.41
CA THR A 138 -7.24 -5.20 14.62
C THR A 138 -8.13 -4.00 14.91
N ALA A 139 -9.25 -3.86 14.22
CA ALA A 139 -10.23 -2.82 14.51
C ALA A 139 -10.78 -2.95 15.94
N GLU A 140 -11.29 -4.12 16.32
CA GLU A 140 -11.81 -4.38 17.68
C GLU A 140 -10.77 -4.05 18.78
N ALA A 141 -9.50 -4.35 18.50
CA ALA A 141 -8.45 -4.15 19.49
C ALA A 141 -7.95 -2.71 19.60
N LEU A 142 -8.10 -1.88 18.57
CA LEU A 142 -7.45 -0.55 18.49
C LEU A 142 -8.43 0.60 18.24
N GLU A 143 -9.74 0.35 18.06
CA GLU A 143 -10.74 1.37 17.69
C GLU A 143 -10.84 2.52 18.70
N ASP A 144 -10.62 2.24 19.98
CA ASP A 144 -10.65 3.23 21.05
C ASP A 144 -9.49 4.24 20.99
N LEU A 145 -8.43 3.94 20.23
CA LEU A 145 -7.24 4.77 20.07
C LEU A 145 -7.08 5.32 18.66
N ALA A 146 -7.61 4.62 17.64
CA ALA A 146 -7.45 5.00 16.26
C ALA A 146 -8.25 6.26 15.89
N ALA A 147 -7.58 7.26 15.33
CA ALA A 147 -8.23 8.44 14.76
C ALA A 147 -8.75 8.20 13.33
N GLY A 148 -8.31 7.13 12.70
CA GLY A 148 -8.73 6.71 11.37
C GLY A 148 -7.98 5.47 10.89
N TRP A 149 -8.42 4.91 9.78
CA TRP A 149 -7.91 3.66 9.22
C TRP A 149 -7.40 3.81 7.80
N VAL A 150 -6.33 3.11 7.48
CA VAL A 150 -5.83 2.91 6.12
C VAL A 150 -5.73 1.41 5.87
N PRO A 151 -6.59 0.82 5.03
CA PRO A 151 -6.56 -0.62 4.78
C PRO A 151 -5.21 -1.11 4.22
N ILE A 152 -4.86 -0.63 3.04
CA ILE A 152 -3.61 -0.99 2.35
C ILE A 152 -3.04 0.28 1.71
N GLU A 153 -1.77 0.55 1.96
CA GLU A 153 -1.08 1.61 1.24
C GLU A 153 -0.62 1.15 -0.14
N ASP A 154 -1.00 1.91 -1.15
CA ASP A 154 -0.65 1.68 -2.57
C ASP A 154 -0.82 0.21 -2.99
N PRO A 155 -2.06 -0.33 -2.96
CA PRO A 155 -2.31 -1.74 -3.21
C PRO A 155 -1.87 -2.18 -4.61
N ILE A 156 -2.15 -1.38 -5.64
CA ILE A 156 -1.81 -1.69 -7.03
C ILE A 156 -0.29 -1.62 -7.24
N GLY A 157 0.34 -0.53 -6.82
CA GLY A 157 1.78 -0.37 -6.97
C GLY A 157 2.57 -1.43 -6.20
N SER A 158 2.11 -1.83 -5.01
CA SER A 158 2.71 -2.93 -4.25
C SER A 158 2.62 -4.26 -5.00
N ALA A 159 1.46 -4.57 -5.59
CA ALA A 159 1.27 -5.78 -6.39
C ALA A 159 2.13 -5.77 -7.67
N VAL A 160 2.21 -4.63 -8.36
CA VAL A 160 3.06 -4.47 -9.56
C VAL A 160 4.54 -4.69 -9.21
N ARG A 161 5.03 -4.06 -8.14
CA ARG A 161 6.44 -4.22 -7.71
C ARG A 161 6.79 -5.66 -7.32
N GLY A 162 5.83 -6.40 -6.76
CA GLY A 162 6.04 -7.78 -6.33
C GLY A 162 5.89 -8.83 -7.43
N HIS A 163 4.89 -8.68 -8.30
CA HIS A 163 4.49 -9.74 -9.24
C HIS A 163 4.92 -9.49 -10.69
N LEU A 164 5.17 -8.22 -11.07
CA LEU A 164 5.60 -7.89 -12.42
C LEU A 164 7.07 -7.45 -12.48
N LEU A 165 7.47 -6.52 -11.61
CA LEU A 165 8.84 -6.00 -11.60
C LEU A 165 9.81 -6.89 -10.81
N GLY A 166 9.32 -7.74 -9.93
CA GLY A 166 10.13 -8.64 -9.12
C GLY A 166 11.09 -7.96 -8.14
N ILE A 167 10.85 -6.69 -7.82
CA ILE A 167 11.72 -5.88 -6.93
C ILE A 167 11.29 -5.89 -5.46
N ARG A 168 10.18 -6.57 -5.16
CA ARG A 168 9.67 -6.85 -3.80
C ARG A 168 9.16 -8.30 -3.72
N PRO A 169 8.92 -8.86 -2.52
CA PRO A 169 8.21 -10.13 -2.41
C PRO A 169 6.89 -10.13 -3.20
N PRO A 170 6.53 -11.22 -3.85
CA PRO A 170 7.20 -12.52 -3.95
C PRO A 170 8.36 -12.58 -4.96
N GLY A 171 8.69 -11.50 -5.65
CA GLY A 171 9.80 -11.42 -6.59
C GLY A 171 9.53 -12.09 -7.94
N ARG A 172 8.29 -11.99 -8.43
CA ARG A 172 7.86 -12.53 -9.73
C ARG A 172 8.01 -11.49 -10.83
N THR A 173 8.21 -11.99 -12.05
CA THR A 173 8.18 -11.21 -13.29
C THR A 173 7.18 -11.86 -14.23
N ASP A 174 5.94 -12.03 -13.78
CA ASP A 174 4.88 -12.78 -14.45
C ASP A 174 3.67 -11.85 -14.66
N PRO A 175 3.40 -11.42 -15.91
CA PRO A 175 2.28 -10.50 -16.18
C PRO A 175 0.91 -11.06 -15.81
N GLU A 176 0.68 -12.38 -15.93
CA GLU A 176 -0.60 -12.97 -15.58
C GLU A 176 -0.79 -13.03 -14.05
N ALA A 177 0.25 -13.41 -13.32
CA ALA A 177 0.24 -13.35 -11.87
C ALA A 177 0.08 -11.91 -11.36
N ALA A 178 0.67 -10.92 -12.05
CA ALA A 178 0.51 -9.51 -11.73
C ALA A 178 -0.93 -9.02 -11.88
N ARG A 179 -1.62 -9.39 -12.98
CA ARG A 179 -3.05 -9.06 -13.18
C ARG A 179 -3.90 -9.55 -12.01
N VAL A 180 -3.76 -10.81 -11.63
CA VAL A 180 -4.51 -11.38 -10.51
C VAL A 180 -4.16 -10.70 -9.19
N ALA A 181 -2.90 -10.36 -8.98
CA ALA A 181 -2.44 -9.72 -7.75
C ALA A 181 -2.94 -8.28 -7.62
N VAL A 182 -2.94 -7.48 -8.68
CA VAL A 182 -3.44 -6.09 -8.65
C VAL A 182 -4.96 -6.05 -8.43
N GLU A 183 -5.71 -6.94 -9.12
CA GLU A 183 -7.15 -7.07 -8.88
C GLU A 183 -7.43 -7.47 -7.43
N GLY A 184 -6.73 -8.49 -6.93
CA GLY A 184 -6.90 -8.97 -5.56
C GLY A 184 -6.54 -7.95 -4.49
N ALA A 185 -5.48 -7.18 -4.68
CA ALA A 185 -5.06 -6.15 -3.74
C ALA A 185 -6.06 -4.98 -3.67
N LEU A 186 -6.61 -4.57 -4.82
CA LEU A 186 -7.64 -3.53 -4.85
C LEU A 186 -8.96 -4.02 -4.23
N GLU A 187 -9.39 -5.25 -4.55
CA GLU A 187 -10.56 -5.86 -3.89
C GLU A 187 -10.38 -5.96 -2.38
N ALA A 188 -9.20 -6.39 -1.90
CA ALA A 188 -8.89 -6.44 -0.47
C ALA A 188 -9.02 -5.08 0.22
N THR A 189 -8.65 -4.01 -0.48
CA THR A 189 -8.77 -2.63 0.04
C THR A 189 -10.23 -2.25 0.24
N PHE A 190 -11.12 -2.56 -0.72
CA PHE A 190 -12.54 -2.32 -0.60
C PHE A 190 -13.24 -3.27 0.39
N GLU A 191 -12.80 -4.53 0.47
CA GLU A 191 -13.29 -5.48 1.48
C GLU A 191 -13.02 -4.96 2.90
N ALA A 192 -11.82 -4.47 3.18
CA ALA A 192 -11.49 -3.88 4.47
C ALA A 192 -12.29 -2.59 4.75
N TRP A 193 -12.45 -1.71 3.76
CA TRP A 193 -13.32 -0.55 3.91
C TRP A 193 -14.72 -0.93 4.37
N ARG A 194 -15.34 -1.96 3.75
CA ARG A 194 -16.69 -2.41 4.15
C ARG A 194 -16.77 -2.89 5.60
N LEU A 195 -15.71 -3.47 6.12
CA LEU A 195 -15.65 -3.89 7.51
C LEU A 195 -15.47 -2.70 8.45
N LEU A 196 -14.54 -1.81 8.12
CA LEU A 196 -14.16 -0.68 8.95
C LEU A 196 -15.20 0.44 8.99
N GLN A 197 -15.99 0.63 7.93
CA GLN A 197 -17.02 1.68 7.86
C GLN A 197 -18.15 1.53 8.89
N SER A 198 -18.25 0.40 9.57
CA SER A 198 -19.22 0.19 10.63
C SER A 198 -18.82 0.85 11.96
N GLY A 199 -17.55 1.25 12.11
CA GLY A 199 -17.03 1.99 13.26
C GLY A 199 -17.18 3.50 13.11
N ASP A 200 -16.79 4.24 14.13
CA ASP A 200 -16.90 5.72 14.17
C ASP A 200 -15.70 6.41 13.50
N ALA A 201 -14.55 5.75 13.40
CA ALA A 201 -13.34 6.33 12.86
C ALA A 201 -13.33 6.29 11.32
N PRO A 202 -12.95 7.38 10.63
CA PRO A 202 -12.96 7.47 9.18
C PRO A 202 -11.98 6.48 8.54
N VAL A 203 -12.32 6.02 7.33
CA VAL A 203 -11.49 5.13 6.52
C VAL A 203 -10.94 5.88 5.31
N MET A 204 -9.61 5.87 5.16
CA MET A 204 -8.91 6.51 4.04
C MET A 204 -8.41 5.46 3.05
N GLY A 205 -8.83 5.54 1.79
CA GLY A 205 -8.22 4.81 0.69
C GLY A 205 -6.92 5.51 0.27
N VAL A 206 -5.79 4.78 0.26
CA VAL A 206 -4.48 5.34 -0.10
C VAL A 206 -3.94 4.66 -1.35
N PHE A 207 -3.84 5.40 -2.44
CA PHE A 207 -3.51 4.88 -3.76
C PHE A 207 -2.27 5.56 -4.34
N GLY A 208 -1.44 4.77 -5.03
CA GLY A 208 -0.31 5.29 -5.79
C GLY A 208 -0.78 6.01 -7.05
N ALA A 209 -0.21 7.19 -7.31
CA ALA A 209 -0.43 7.92 -8.54
C ALA A 209 0.93 8.40 -9.12
N PRO A 210 1.82 7.45 -9.50
CA PRO A 210 3.08 7.82 -10.12
C PRO A 210 2.82 8.49 -11.48
N SER A 211 3.59 9.53 -11.82
CA SER A 211 3.60 10.04 -13.18
C SER A 211 4.18 8.99 -14.12
N VAL A 212 3.46 8.62 -15.16
CA VAL A 212 3.96 7.71 -16.20
C VAL A 212 4.31 8.51 -17.44
N PHE A 213 5.49 8.29 -18.00
CA PHE A 213 5.91 9.01 -19.20
C PHE A 213 6.72 8.14 -20.15
N ALA A 214 6.63 8.46 -21.44
CA ALA A 214 7.42 7.81 -22.47
C ALA A 214 8.90 8.20 -22.32
N ALA A 215 9.76 7.20 -22.13
CA ALA A 215 11.19 7.40 -22.16
C ALA A 215 11.70 7.60 -23.60
N THR A 216 12.73 8.40 -23.75
CA THR A 216 13.45 8.44 -25.03
C THR A 216 14.27 7.16 -25.20
N PRO A 217 14.32 6.55 -26.40
CA PRO A 217 15.10 5.34 -26.63
C PRO A 217 16.53 5.46 -26.13
N GLU A 218 17.03 4.46 -25.42
CA GLU A 218 18.43 4.43 -24.97
C GLU A 218 19.37 4.59 -26.16
N GLY A 219 20.35 5.47 -26.03
CA GLY A 219 21.32 5.79 -27.09
C GLY A 219 20.92 6.91 -28.04
N ALA A 220 19.72 7.48 -27.92
CA ALA A 220 19.33 8.67 -28.67
C ALA A 220 20.00 9.92 -28.07
N THR A 221 21.28 10.11 -28.36
CA THR A 221 22.09 11.23 -27.83
C THR A 221 21.97 12.54 -28.62
N GLY A 222 21.00 12.68 -29.51
CA GLY A 222 20.81 13.91 -30.28
C GLY A 222 19.41 14.04 -30.89
N GLU A 223 18.97 15.29 -31.04
CA GLU A 223 17.68 15.64 -31.67
C GLU A 223 17.44 14.95 -33.03
N ASN A 224 18.50 14.65 -33.79
CA ASN A 224 18.41 14.03 -35.10
C ASN A 224 18.07 12.53 -35.06
N GLN A 225 18.37 11.81 -33.96
CA GLN A 225 18.01 10.40 -33.82
C GLN A 225 16.54 10.24 -33.42
N VAL A 226 16.04 11.12 -32.55
CA VAL A 226 14.60 11.15 -32.20
C VAL A 226 13.75 11.59 -33.38
N ARG A 227 14.29 12.42 -34.27
CA ARG A 227 13.61 12.86 -35.52
C ARG A 227 13.65 11.83 -36.65
N SER A 228 14.40 10.75 -36.54
CA SER A 228 14.34 9.65 -37.49
C SER A 228 12.98 8.96 -37.45
N GLN A 229 12.56 8.35 -38.56
CA GLN A 229 11.30 7.61 -38.60
C GLN A 229 11.25 6.48 -37.56
N ALA A 230 12.35 5.78 -37.33
CA ALA A 230 12.46 4.73 -36.31
C ALA A 230 12.39 5.30 -34.89
N GLY A 231 13.06 6.43 -34.63
CA GLY A 231 12.99 7.10 -33.32
C GLY A 231 11.58 7.62 -33.00
N GLN A 232 10.87 8.13 -34.02
CA GLN A 232 9.48 8.58 -33.84
C GLN A 232 8.54 7.41 -33.56
N GLN A 233 8.70 6.28 -34.26
CA GLN A 233 7.91 5.07 -34.01
C GLN A 233 8.15 4.50 -32.62
N ALA A 234 9.40 4.45 -32.15
CA ALA A 234 9.73 4.01 -30.80
C ALA A 234 9.11 4.94 -29.73
N LEU A 235 9.16 6.24 -29.94
CA LEU A 235 8.53 7.21 -29.03
C LEU A 235 7.00 7.10 -29.01
N ASP A 236 6.37 6.88 -30.14
CA ASP A 236 4.92 6.69 -30.23
C ASP A 236 4.51 5.40 -29.51
N LEU A 237 5.28 4.31 -29.67
CA LEU A 237 5.05 3.06 -28.93
C LEU A 237 5.23 3.25 -27.43
N ALA A 238 6.27 3.96 -27.00
CA ALA A 238 6.48 4.27 -25.59
C ALA A 238 5.34 5.12 -24.98
N ARG A 239 4.74 6.03 -25.78
CA ARG A 239 3.55 6.80 -25.34
C ARG A 239 2.32 5.91 -25.19
N ASP A 240 2.10 4.99 -26.12
CA ASP A 240 0.99 4.04 -26.02
C ASP A 240 1.15 3.14 -24.80
N GLN A 241 2.36 2.70 -24.50
CA GLN A 241 2.69 1.93 -23.29
C GLN A 241 2.49 2.77 -22.01
N ALA A 242 2.90 4.03 -22.00
CA ALA A 242 2.68 4.91 -20.85
C ALA A 242 1.18 5.09 -20.55
N LEU A 243 0.36 5.29 -21.57
CA LEU A 243 -1.11 5.34 -21.43
C LEU A 243 -1.69 4.01 -20.92
N HIS A 244 -1.18 2.89 -21.37
CA HIS A 244 -1.60 1.57 -20.87
C HIS A 244 -1.28 1.42 -19.36
N TRP A 245 -0.10 1.86 -18.93
CA TRP A 245 0.27 1.83 -17.53
C TRP A 245 -0.57 2.75 -16.65
N GLU A 246 -0.96 3.93 -17.14
CA GLU A 246 -1.92 4.80 -16.44
C GLU A 246 -3.26 4.08 -16.23
N GLN A 247 -3.75 3.35 -17.25
CA GLN A 247 -4.96 2.54 -17.15
C GLN A 247 -4.85 1.38 -16.15
N VAL A 248 -3.66 0.89 -15.87
CA VAL A 248 -3.43 -0.14 -14.84
C VAL A 248 -3.33 0.46 -13.45
N LEU A 249 -2.59 1.56 -13.32
CA LEU A 249 -2.21 2.13 -12.02
C LEU A 249 -3.28 3.06 -11.44
N TRP A 250 -4.02 3.77 -12.29
CA TRP A 250 -4.94 4.82 -11.85
C TRP A 250 -6.41 4.52 -12.10
N ASP A 251 -6.77 4.13 -13.32
CA ASP A 251 -8.18 3.98 -13.73
C ASP A 251 -8.98 3.07 -12.80
N PRO A 252 -8.46 1.92 -12.32
CA PRO A 252 -9.29 0.99 -11.56
C PRO A 252 -9.85 1.58 -10.27
N TRP A 253 -9.04 2.32 -9.52
CA TRP A 253 -9.50 2.93 -8.29
C TRP A 253 -10.22 4.26 -8.53
N LEU A 254 -9.78 5.07 -9.52
CA LEU A 254 -10.46 6.31 -9.87
C LEU A 254 -11.88 6.05 -10.34
N ARG A 255 -12.09 5.10 -11.27
CA ARG A 255 -13.42 4.74 -11.78
C ARG A 255 -14.28 4.07 -10.72
N ALA A 256 -13.69 3.27 -9.85
CA ALA A 256 -14.42 2.70 -8.72
C ALA A 256 -14.99 3.81 -7.83
N LEU A 257 -14.21 4.83 -7.50
CA LEU A 257 -14.63 5.93 -6.62
C LEU A 257 -15.49 6.98 -7.32
N SER A 258 -15.33 7.22 -8.64
CA SER A 258 -16.11 8.21 -9.36
C SER A 258 -17.43 7.66 -9.90
N ASP A 259 -17.39 6.47 -10.48
CA ASP A 259 -18.48 5.91 -11.28
C ASP A 259 -19.07 4.62 -10.69
N GLY A 260 -18.46 4.07 -9.65
CA GLY A 260 -18.83 2.76 -9.12
C GLY A 260 -18.55 1.64 -10.11
N GLU A 261 -17.44 1.73 -10.85
CA GLU A 261 -17.10 0.77 -11.89
C GLU A 261 -15.68 0.23 -11.71
N MET A 262 -15.54 -1.08 -11.51
CA MET A 262 -14.23 -1.75 -11.49
C MET A 262 -13.78 -2.03 -12.92
N ALA A 263 -12.84 -1.24 -13.43
CA ALA A 263 -12.34 -1.29 -14.80
C ALA A 263 -10.87 -1.69 -14.87
N TRP A 264 -10.57 -2.66 -15.71
CA TRP A 264 -9.23 -3.13 -16.00
C TRP A 264 -9.01 -3.21 -17.52
N PRO A 265 -7.81 -2.89 -18.05
CA PRO A 265 -7.60 -2.88 -19.48
C PRO A 265 -7.71 -4.26 -20.15
N TRP A 266 -7.67 -5.35 -19.41
CA TRP A 266 -7.71 -6.73 -19.91
C TRP A 266 -9.05 -7.45 -19.77
N ARG A 267 -10.08 -6.81 -19.21
CA ARG A 267 -11.42 -7.39 -19.11
C ARG A 267 -12.52 -6.33 -19.14
N SER A 268 -13.74 -6.78 -19.39
CA SER A 268 -14.90 -5.88 -19.33
C SER A 268 -15.07 -5.31 -17.92
N PRO A 269 -15.45 -4.03 -17.82
CA PRO A 269 -15.78 -3.41 -16.55
C PRO A 269 -16.92 -4.14 -15.81
N VAL A 270 -16.91 -4.01 -14.50
CA VAL A 270 -17.94 -4.60 -13.63
C VAL A 270 -18.58 -3.48 -12.80
N ASP A 271 -19.90 -3.37 -12.90
CA ASP A 271 -20.66 -2.39 -12.11
C ASP A 271 -20.61 -2.75 -10.62
N ARG A 272 -20.20 -1.78 -9.82
CA ARG A 272 -20.07 -1.86 -8.36
C ARG A 272 -20.45 -0.50 -7.76
N PRO A 273 -21.73 -0.08 -7.91
CA PRO A 273 -22.18 1.27 -7.55
C PRO A 273 -21.94 1.64 -6.09
N GLU A 274 -21.83 0.66 -5.21
CA GLU A 274 -21.50 0.85 -3.80
C GLU A 274 -20.08 1.38 -3.56
N LEU A 275 -19.19 1.31 -4.56
CA LEU A 275 -17.82 1.80 -4.45
C LEU A 275 -17.71 3.31 -4.72
N ALA A 276 -18.69 3.92 -5.35
CA ALA A 276 -18.71 5.36 -5.60
C ALA A 276 -18.68 6.20 -4.30
N ASP A 277 -19.18 5.66 -3.21
CA ASP A 277 -19.17 6.29 -1.89
C ASP A 277 -18.14 5.66 -0.93
N ALA A 278 -17.21 4.86 -1.48
CA ALA A 278 -16.18 4.24 -0.67
C ALA A 278 -15.19 5.28 -0.14
N PHE A 279 -14.77 5.06 1.08
CA PHE A 279 -13.83 5.88 1.84
C PHE A 279 -14.31 7.30 2.19
N ASP A 280 -14.02 7.72 3.41
CA ASP A 280 -14.26 9.07 3.90
C ASP A 280 -13.22 10.06 3.37
N LEU A 281 -12.02 9.55 3.08
CA LEU A 281 -10.87 10.30 2.54
C LEU A 281 -10.15 9.47 1.48
N VAL A 282 -9.57 10.19 0.52
CA VAL A 282 -8.68 9.59 -0.49
C VAL A 282 -7.29 10.19 -0.33
N GLY A 283 -6.32 9.32 -0.06
CA GLY A 283 -4.90 9.64 -0.02
C GLY A 283 -4.24 9.28 -1.34
N VAL A 284 -3.32 10.13 -1.78
CA VAL A 284 -2.53 9.90 -2.99
C VAL A 284 -1.06 9.80 -2.61
N VAL A 285 -0.44 8.66 -2.94
CA VAL A 285 1.00 8.47 -2.81
C VAL A 285 1.66 9.00 -4.07
N VAL A 286 2.43 10.07 -3.92
CA VAL A 286 3.26 10.61 -5.00
C VAL A 286 4.64 9.98 -4.86
N ASP A 287 4.89 8.96 -5.64
CA ASP A 287 6.15 8.24 -5.69
C ASP A 287 7.00 8.67 -6.91
N HIS A 288 8.11 7.98 -7.13
CA HIS A 288 8.98 8.26 -8.27
C HIS A 288 8.23 8.08 -9.59
N PRO A 289 8.49 8.94 -10.57
CA PRO A 289 7.88 8.80 -11.88
C PRO A 289 8.35 7.50 -12.56
N VAL A 290 7.45 6.88 -13.33
CA VAL A 290 7.70 5.66 -14.08
C VAL A 290 8.01 6.02 -15.53
N ALA A 291 9.22 5.71 -15.98
CA ALA A 291 9.60 5.85 -17.39
C ALA A 291 9.33 4.52 -18.12
N VAL A 292 8.68 4.60 -19.26
CA VAL A 292 8.34 3.43 -20.10
C VAL A 292 8.98 3.63 -21.46
N ASP A 293 9.73 2.65 -21.93
CA ASP A 293 10.28 2.60 -23.29
C ASP A 293 9.34 1.84 -24.25
N GLY A 294 9.72 1.79 -25.52
CA GLY A 294 8.92 1.13 -26.53
C GLY A 294 8.95 -0.40 -26.50
N ASP A 295 9.76 -0.99 -25.62
CA ASP A 295 9.88 -2.44 -25.49
C ASP A 295 8.97 -3.00 -24.38
N GLY A 296 8.35 -2.14 -23.55
CA GLY A 296 7.33 -2.47 -22.54
C GLY A 296 7.82 -2.58 -21.13
#